data_c69894326a65faf3d41d55906e94cee4
#
_entry.id   c69894326a65faf3d41d55906e94cee4
#
_cell.length_a   1.000
_cell.length_b   1.000
_cell.length_c   1.000
_cell.angle_alpha   90.00
_cell.angle_beta   90.00
_cell.angle_gamma   90.00
#
_symmetry.space_group_name_H-M   'P 1'
#
loop_
_entity.id
_entity.type
_entity.pdbx_description
1 polymer ?
#
loop_
_entity_poly.entity_id
_entity_poly.type
_entity_poly.pdbx_seq_one_letter_code
_entity_poly.pdbx_strand_id
1 'polypeptide(L)'
;TLNGTPHLYSGTHWTAMEDQACSSLLGELASRLGCSAIESRFFLFREKLMKQFYSEFAGLDEEKVNKQVLINFSNGTLEIGNGTETQRSFSKADLLTYQLPFEYDESSTCQLFDRYLTRVLPDEASQMVLAEFLGWIFLKDLKLEKVLLLYGDGHNGKSVIFDVVNQLLGENNITNLGLSALSKTENRCGLGNSLLNFGSEIKGNCDADLFKKLASGEPVEARRLYSDVFIMRNYARLAFNANVLPKDIEQ
;
A
#
# COMPACT_ATOMS: atom_id res chain seq x y z
N THR A 1 -6.32 14.34 -5.38
CA THR A 1 -6.93 13.03 -5.04
C THR A 1 -6.11 11.90 -5.67
N LEU A 2 -5.99 10.77 -5.00
CA LEU A 2 -5.33 9.58 -5.52
C LEU A 2 -6.34 8.44 -5.58
N ASN A 3 -6.46 7.74 -6.71
CA ASN A 3 -7.51 6.73 -6.94
C ASN A 3 -8.91 7.23 -6.52
N GLY A 4 -9.23 8.51 -6.78
CA GLY A 4 -10.47 9.14 -6.37
C GLY A 4 -10.65 9.33 -4.85
N THR A 5 -9.63 9.12 -4.02
CA THR A 5 -9.66 9.39 -2.57
C THR A 5 -9.03 10.74 -2.27
N PRO A 6 -9.66 11.59 -1.42
CA PRO A 6 -9.01 12.77 -0.88
C PRO A 6 -7.78 12.39 -0.04
N HIS A 7 -6.72 13.17 -0.13
CA HIS A 7 -5.54 13.02 0.71
C HIS A 7 -5.17 14.35 1.34
N LEU A 8 -4.75 14.31 2.59
CA LEU A 8 -4.23 15.45 3.33
C LEU A 8 -2.76 15.19 3.68
N TYR A 9 -1.91 16.19 3.47
CA TYR A 9 -0.50 16.10 3.87
C TYR A 9 -0.36 16.27 5.38
N SER A 10 0.14 15.24 6.05
CA SER A 10 0.30 15.20 7.52
C SER A 10 1.53 15.96 8.04
N GLY A 11 2.40 16.42 7.16
CA GLY A 11 3.73 16.94 7.47
C GLY A 11 4.84 15.93 7.14
N THR A 12 4.50 14.66 7.01
CA THR A 12 5.44 13.58 6.67
C THR A 12 5.06 12.80 5.42
N HIS A 13 3.77 12.63 5.17
CA HIS A 13 3.23 11.90 4.01
C HIS A 13 1.78 12.32 3.73
N TRP A 14 1.23 11.87 2.61
CA TRP A 14 -0.16 12.09 2.24
C TRP A 14 -1.06 10.98 2.78
N THR A 15 -1.93 11.32 3.73
CA THR A 15 -2.85 10.38 4.37
C THR A 15 -4.20 10.41 3.68
N ALA A 16 -4.72 9.23 3.32
CA ALA A 16 -6.06 9.10 2.77
C ALA A 16 -7.11 9.55 3.79
N MET A 17 -8.12 10.25 3.32
CA MET A 17 -9.21 10.77 4.14
C MET A 17 -10.55 10.27 3.60
N GLU A 18 -11.43 9.84 4.48
CA GLU A 18 -12.80 9.51 4.10
C GLU A 18 -13.58 10.75 3.64
N ASP A 19 -14.49 10.58 2.71
CA ASP A 19 -15.30 11.67 2.14
C ASP A 19 -16.05 12.46 3.20
N GLN A 20 -16.58 11.78 4.22
CA GLN A 20 -17.28 12.44 5.32
C GLN A 20 -16.34 13.33 6.15
N ALA A 21 -15.14 12.87 6.43
CA ALA A 21 -14.13 13.65 7.14
C ALA A 21 -13.66 14.84 6.29
N CYS A 22 -13.43 14.64 4.99
CA CYS A 22 -13.09 15.69 4.05
C CYS A 22 -14.20 16.76 3.96
N SER A 23 -15.44 16.33 3.83
CA SER A 23 -16.61 17.21 3.81
C SER A 23 -16.74 18.05 5.08
N SER A 24 -16.47 17.45 6.24
CA SER A 24 -16.48 18.13 7.53
C SER A 24 -15.36 19.17 7.64
N LEU A 25 -14.16 18.82 7.21
CA LEU A 25 -13.00 19.72 7.16
C LEU A 25 -13.27 20.92 6.23
N LEU A 26 -13.80 20.69 5.03
CA LEU A 26 -14.12 21.77 4.08
C LEU A 26 -15.17 22.71 4.67
N GLY A 27 -16.21 22.19 5.36
CA GLY A 27 -17.20 23.01 6.06
C GLY A 27 -16.58 23.85 7.19
N GLU A 28 -15.65 23.29 7.96
CA GLU A 28 -14.94 24.03 9.00
C GLU A 28 -14.05 25.13 8.42
N LEU A 29 -13.33 24.85 7.35
CA LEU A 29 -12.52 25.84 6.64
C LEU A 29 -13.37 26.97 6.08
N ALA A 30 -14.53 26.66 5.48
CA ALA A 30 -15.46 27.67 4.99
C ALA A 30 -15.95 28.59 6.12
N SER A 31 -16.26 28.02 7.30
CA SER A 31 -16.64 28.80 8.47
C SER A 31 -15.51 29.74 8.94
N ARG A 32 -14.27 29.25 8.97
CA ARG A 32 -13.08 30.09 9.31
C ARG A 32 -12.81 31.19 8.28
N LEU A 33 -13.20 30.98 7.02
CA LEU A 33 -13.09 31.97 5.93
C LEU A 33 -14.26 32.95 5.87
N GLY A 34 -15.19 32.90 6.83
CA GLY A 34 -16.26 33.89 6.98
C GLY A 34 -17.66 33.45 6.52
N CYS A 35 -17.84 32.20 6.09
CA CYS A 35 -19.18 31.65 5.88
C CYS A 35 -19.92 31.51 7.22
N SER A 36 -21.24 31.67 7.21
CA SER A 36 -22.00 31.49 8.45
C SER A 36 -21.88 30.05 8.98
N ALA A 37 -21.85 29.88 10.31
CA ALA A 37 -21.74 28.55 10.93
C ALA A 37 -22.96 27.66 10.59
N ILE A 38 -24.11 28.21 10.29
CA ILE A 38 -25.31 27.49 9.87
C ILE A 38 -25.12 26.99 8.44
N GLU A 39 -24.68 27.83 7.53
CA GLU A 39 -24.47 27.51 6.12
C GLU A 39 -23.36 26.49 5.95
N SER A 40 -22.22 26.67 6.63
CA SER A 40 -21.06 25.76 6.55
C SER A 40 -21.34 24.35 7.08
N ARG A 41 -22.38 24.18 7.92
CA ARG A 41 -22.84 22.87 8.41
C ARG A 41 -23.94 22.26 7.54
N PHE A 42 -24.54 23.03 6.64
CA PHE A 42 -25.66 22.59 5.82
C PHE A 42 -25.17 21.59 4.76
N PHE A 43 -25.84 20.44 4.65
CA PHE A 43 -25.35 19.33 3.85
C PHE A 43 -25.19 19.65 2.35
N LEU A 44 -26.14 20.40 1.75
CA LEU A 44 -26.05 20.80 0.34
C LEU A 44 -24.86 21.74 0.07
N PHE A 45 -24.51 22.58 1.02
CA PHE A 45 -23.33 23.44 0.91
C PHE A 45 -22.05 22.60 0.93
N ARG A 46 -21.96 21.66 1.86
CA ARG A 46 -20.83 20.72 1.94
C ARG A 46 -20.73 19.81 0.71
N GLU A 47 -21.85 19.36 0.17
CA GLU A 47 -21.88 18.60 -1.09
C GLU A 47 -21.32 19.42 -2.25
N LYS A 48 -21.68 20.71 -2.36
CA LYS A 48 -21.10 21.60 -3.37
C LYS A 48 -19.61 21.81 -3.17
N LEU A 49 -19.14 21.97 -1.93
CA LEU A 49 -17.71 22.07 -1.62
C LEU A 49 -16.96 20.81 -2.02
N MET A 50 -17.51 19.63 -1.74
CA MET A 50 -16.92 18.35 -2.15
C MET A 50 -16.84 18.22 -3.68
N LYS A 51 -17.91 18.57 -4.39
CA LYS A 51 -17.91 18.56 -5.87
C LYS A 51 -16.85 19.51 -6.43
N GLN A 52 -16.73 20.71 -5.87
CA GLN A 52 -15.69 21.67 -6.26
C GLN A 52 -14.29 21.13 -5.95
N PHE A 53 -14.09 20.57 -4.76
CA PHE A 53 -12.84 19.95 -4.37
C PHE A 53 -12.42 18.85 -5.36
N TYR A 54 -13.33 17.95 -5.71
CA TYR A 54 -13.02 16.90 -6.69
C TYR A 54 -12.74 17.46 -8.08
N SER A 55 -13.46 18.51 -8.50
CA SER A 55 -13.22 19.17 -9.79
C SER A 55 -11.83 19.82 -9.88
N GLU A 56 -11.37 20.47 -8.81
CA GLU A 56 -10.08 21.17 -8.78
C GLU A 56 -8.90 20.23 -8.57
N PHE A 57 -9.10 19.17 -7.78
CA PHE A 57 -8.03 18.26 -7.36
C PHE A 57 -8.16 16.84 -7.94
N ALA A 58 -8.98 16.67 -8.99
CA ALA A 58 -9.05 15.42 -9.73
C ALA A 58 -7.70 15.16 -10.40
N GLY A 59 -7.06 14.04 -10.04
CA GLY A 59 -5.81 13.62 -10.69
C GLY A 59 -4.62 14.51 -10.35
N LEU A 60 -4.08 14.36 -9.15
CA LEU A 60 -2.65 14.63 -9.00
C LEU A 60 -1.97 13.56 -9.86
N ASP A 61 -1.42 13.98 -10.99
CA ASP A 61 -0.84 13.12 -11.99
C ASP A 61 0.15 12.16 -11.37
N GLU A 62 -0.16 10.87 -11.47
CA GLU A 62 0.77 9.79 -11.16
C GLU A 62 2.01 9.81 -12.08
N GLU A 63 2.02 10.68 -13.09
CA GLU A 63 3.07 10.81 -14.10
C GLU A 63 4.36 11.50 -13.63
N LYS A 64 4.42 12.04 -12.44
CA LYS A 64 5.71 12.44 -11.85
C LYS A 64 6.42 11.23 -11.25
N VAL A 65 6.74 10.29 -12.12
CA VAL A 65 7.63 9.18 -11.81
C VAL A 65 8.98 9.74 -11.39
N ASN A 66 9.23 9.73 -10.09
CA ASN A 66 10.58 9.96 -9.60
C ASN A 66 11.45 8.80 -10.09
N LYS A 67 12.49 9.10 -10.85
CA LYS A 67 13.51 8.10 -11.26
C LYS A 67 14.29 7.53 -10.06
N GLN A 68 13.98 7.97 -8.87
CA GLN A 68 14.61 7.62 -7.61
C GLN A 68 13.62 6.85 -6.75
N VAL A 69 14.11 5.88 -6.02
CA VAL A 69 13.33 5.15 -5.02
C VAL A 69 13.27 6.00 -3.76
N LEU A 70 12.06 6.24 -3.28
CA LEU A 70 11.82 6.99 -2.05
C LEU A 70 11.17 6.07 -1.02
N ILE A 71 11.81 5.93 0.15
CA ILE A 71 11.27 5.15 1.28
C ILE A 71 11.06 6.10 2.46
N ASN A 72 9.83 6.18 2.94
CA ASN A 72 9.44 7.09 4.00
C ASN A 72 9.52 6.41 5.38
N PHE A 73 10.50 6.78 6.18
CA PHE A 73 10.69 6.34 7.56
C PHE A 73 10.13 7.36 8.54
N SER A 74 10.07 7.05 9.84
CA SER A 74 9.57 7.98 10.86
C SER A 74 10.49 9.19 11.09
N ASN A 75 11.78 9.07 10.75
CA ASN A 75 12.80 10.12 10.91
C ASN A 75 13.24 10.80 9.61
N GLY A 76 12.56 10.54 8.46
CA GLY A 76 12.88 11.17 7.18
C GLY A 76 12.59 10.27 5.99
N THR A 77 12.89 10.79 4.79
CA THR A 77 12.77 10.03 3.53
C THR A 77 14.16 9.59 3.09
N LEU A 78 14.34 8.28 2.90
CA LEU A 78 15.51 7.71 2.26
C LEU A 78 15.32 7.78 0.74
N GLU A 79 16.23 8.44 0.06
CA GLU A 79 16.29 8.57 -1.39
C GLU A 79 17.41 7.69 -1.92
N ILE A 80 17.06 6.72 -2.78
CA ILE A 80 18.00 5.78 -3.38
C ILE A 80 18.01 6.01 -4.89
N GLY A 81 19.16 6.34 -5.44
CA GLY A 81 19.31 6.56 -6.87
C GLY A 81 20.76 6.80 -7.27
N ASN A 82 21.09 6.46 -8.51
CA ASN A 82 22.44 6.67 -9.08
C ASN A 82 23.58 6.04 -8.25
N GLY A 83 23.30 4.95 -7.52
CA GLY A 83 24.28 4.28 -6.65
C GLY A 83 24.55 4.99 -5.33
N THR A 84 23.73 5.96 -4.95
CA THR A 84 23.82 6.68 -3.67
C THR A 84 22.55 6.53 -2.87
N GLU A 85 22.69 6.54 -1.55
CA GLU A 85 21.61 6.57 -0.58
C GLU A 85 21.73 7.87 0.23
N THR A 86 20.64 8.60 0.36
CA THR A 86 20.65 9.87 1.09
C THR A 86 19.37 10.00 1.91
N GLN A 87 19.51 10.14 3.22
CA GLN A 87 18.40 10.47 4.08
C GLN A 87 18.18 11.99 4.10
N ARG A 88 16.94 12.41 3.91
CA ARG A 88 16.54 13.82 3.89
C ARG A 88 15.22 14.08 4.60
N SER A 89 14.90 15.34 4.81
CA SER A 89 13.62 15.76 5.38
C SER A 89 12.44 15.40 4.45
N PHE A 90 11.26 15.25 5.05
CA PHE A 90 10.02 15.00 4.33
C PHE A 90 9.68 16.12 3.34
N SER A 91 9.08 15.76 2.23
CA SER A 91 8.60 16.72 1.23
C SER A 91 7.21 16.33 0.73
N LYS A 92 6.29 17.30 0.70
CA LYS A 92 4.97 17.09 0.09
C LYS A 92 5.04 16.80 -1.42
N ALA A 93 6.13 17.21 -2.07
CA ALA A 93 6.35 16.98 -3.50
C ALA A 93 6.70 15.53 -3.83
N ASP A 94 7.09 14.73 -2.83
CA ASP A 94 7.41 13.30 -2.99
C ASP A 94 6.15 12.44 -3.26
N LEU A 95 4.97 12.97 -2.96
CA LEU A 95 3.67 12.30 -3.13
C LEU A 95 3.60 10.91 -2.45
N LEU A 96 4.40 10.69 -1.40
CA LEU A 96 4.39 9.46 -0.63
C LEU A 96 3.11 9.36 0.20
N THR A 97 2.42 8.24 0.11
CA THR A 97 1.15 7.95 0.80
C THR A 97 1.30 7.02 1.98
N TYR A 98 2.52 6.70 2.36
CA TYR A 98 2.85 5.79 3.45
C TYR A 98 4.01 6.32 4.28
N GLN A 99 4.13 5.82 5.50
CA GLN A 99 5.29 6.00 6.38
C GLN A 99 5.53 4.71 7.13
N LEU A 100 6.78 4.24 7.15
CA LEU A 100 7.18 3.09 7.97
C LEU A 100 7.22 3.50 9.44
N PRO A 101 6.81 2.62 10.37
CA PRO A 101 6.65 2.97 11.78
C PRO A 101 7.95 2.99 12.60
N PHE A 102 9.11 3.05 11.95
CA PHE A 102 10.42 3.05 12.59
C PHE A 102 11.40 4.02 11.92
N GLU A 103 12.48 4.33 12.62
CA GLU A 103 13.56 5.18 12.14
C GLU A 103 14.53 4.40 11.26
N TYR A 104 15.01 5.05 10.20
CA TYR A 104 16.14 4.52 9.43
C TYR A 104 17.42 4.72 10.22
N ASP A 105 18.18 3.64 10.40
CA ASP A 105 19.51 3.64 11.00
C ASP A 105 20.36 2.61 10.24
N GLU A 106 21.30 3.10 9.45
CA GLU A 106 22.21 2.29 8.63
C GLU A 106 23.07 1.33 9.47
N SER A 107 23.32 1.68 10.73
CA SER A 107 24.13 0.86 11.66
C SER A 107 23.34 -0.29 12.32
N SER A 108 22.02 -0.30 12.17
CA SER A 108 21.15 -1.28 12.80
C SER A 108 21.39 -2.70 12.28
N THR A 109 21.49 -3.65 13.19
CA THR A 109 21.59 -5.08 12.88
C THR A 109 20.57 -5.89 13.67
N CYS A 110 20.13 -7.01 13.13
CA CYS A 110 19.16 -7.88 13.80
C CYS A 110 19.62 -9.35 13.81
N GLN A 111 20.64 -9.65 14.63
CA GLN A 111 21.23 -11.00 14.75
C GLN A 111 20.20 -12.10 15.12
N LEU A 112 19.12 -11.73 15.82
CA LEU A 112 18.06 -12.68 16.16
C LEU A 112 17.27 -13.09 14.92
N PHE A 113 16.93 -12.12 14.07
CA PHE A 113 16.21 -12.37 12.81
C PHE A 113 17.11 -13.14 11.83
N ASP A 114 18.39 -12.79 11.72
CA ASP A 114 19.35 -13.48 10.84
C ASP A 114 19.48 -14.95 11.21
N ARG A 115 19.64 -15.26 12.51
CA ARG A 115 19.69 -16.65 13.00
C ARG A 115 18.38 -17.39 12.77
N TYR A 116 17.24 -16.71 12.97
CA TYR A 116 15.94 -17.27 12.69
C TYR A 116 15.80 -17.59 11.20
N LEU A 117 16.13 -16.64 10.33
CA LEU A 117 16.01 -16.78 8.87
C LEU A 117 16.88 -17.93 8.36
N THR A 118 18.15 -18.02 8.80
CA THR A 118 19.06 -19.13 8.46
C THR A 118 18.51 -20.50 8.88
N ARG A 119 17.75 -20.55 9.98
CA ARG A 119 17.15 -21.80 10.47
C ARG A 119 15.91 -22.22 9.66
N VAL A 120 15.02 -21.28 9.30
CA VAL A 120 13.75 -21.61 8.63
C VAL A 120 13.86 -21.59 7.11
N LEU A 121 14.84 -20.90 6.58
CA LEU A 121 15.13 -20.74 5.15
C LEU A 121 16.65 -20.89 4.94
N PRO A 122 17.20 -22.12 5.07
CA PRO A 122 18.64 -22.34 5.07
C PRO A 122 19.34 -22.08 3.72
N ASP A 123 18.57 -22.03 2.64
CA ASP A 123 19.07 -21.72 1.30
C ASP A 123 19.27 -20.20 1.13
N GLU A 124 20.51 -19.76 0.95
CA GLU A 124 20.87 -18.34 0.81
C GLU A 124 20.21 -17.68 -0.40
N ALA A 125 20.00 -18.41 -1.50
CA ALA A 125 19.33 -17.88 -2.68
C ALA A 125 17.85 -17.55 -2.36
N SER A 126 17.18 -18.39 -1.58
CA SER A 126 15.82 -18.14 -1.12
C SER A 126 15.73 -16.96 -0.13
N GLN A 127 16.73 -16.77 0.74
CA GLN A 127 16.83 -15.60 1.60
C GLN A 127 16.97 -14.33 0.78
N MET A 128 17.81 -14.37 -0.27
CA MET A 128 18.00 -13.24 -1.19
C MET A 128 16.71 -12.90 -1.93
N VAL A 129 15.99 -13.91 -2.45
CA VAL A 129 14.67 -13.70 -3.11
C VAL A 129 13.67 -13.03 -2.17
N LEU A 130 13.63 -13.43 -0.89
CA LEU A 130 12.77 -12.79 0.10
C LEU A 130 13.16 -11.32 0.32
N ALA A 131 14.45 -11.04 0.50
CA ALA A 131 14.96 -9.69 0.70
C ALA A 131 14.69 -8.79 -0.52
N GLU A 132 14.98 -9.28 -1.73
CA GLU A 132 14.72 -8.57 -2.99
C GLU A 132 13.23 -8.30 -3.19
N PHE A 133 12.36 -9.27 -2.87
CA PHE A 133 10.92 -9.06 -2.94
C PHE A 133 10.45 -7.97 -1.97
N LEU A 134 10.93 -7.97 -0.73
CA LEU A 134 10.61 -6.94 0.26
C LEU A 134 11.15 -5.56 -0.14
N GLY A 135 12.30 -5.48 -0.79
CA GLY A 135 12.80 -4.25 -1.40
C GLY A 135 11.95 -3.78 -2.58
N TRP A 136 11.49 -4.72 -3.42
CA TRP A 136 10.70 -4.43 -4.61
C TRP A 136 9.33 -3.79 -4.30
N ILE A 137 8.75 -4.03 -3.13
CA ILE A 137 7.46 -3.41 -2.75
C ILE A 137 7.50 -1.87 -2.78
N PHE A 138 8.67 -1.26 -2.62
CA PHE A 138 8.87 0.19 -2.68
C PHE A 138 9.10 0.72 -4.11
N LEU A 139 9.30 -0.16 -5.08
CA LEU A 139 9.56 0.16 -6.49
C LEU A 139 8.26 0.13 -7.28
N LYS A 140 7.53 1.26 -7.33
CA LYS A 140 6.22 1.32 -8.02
C LYS A 140 6.31 1.05 -9.52
N ASP A 141 7.37 1.55 -10.17
CA ASP A 141 7.50 1.50 -11.63
C ASP A 141 8.14 0.22 -12.16
N LEU A 142 8.74 -0.60 -11.30
CA LEU A 142 9.34 -1.87 -11.69
C LEU A 142 8.27 -2.98 -11.66
N LYS A 143 7.83 -3.41 -12.83
CA LYS A 143 6.90 -4.53 -13.00
C LYS A 143 7.68 -5.83 -13.17
N LEU A 144 7.72 -6.66 -12.14
CA LEU A 144 8.33 -8.00 -12.21
C LEU A 144 7.31 -9.10 -12.50
N GLU A 145 6.00 -8.80 -12.39
CA GLU A 145 4.91 -9.76 -12.59
C GLU A 145 5.05 -11.01 -11.71
N LYS A 146 5.42 -10.80 -10.45
CA LYS A 146 5.69 -11.85 -9.48
C LYS A 146 4.78 -11.75 -8.26
N VAL A 147 4.50 -12.90 -7.69
CA VAL A 147 3.83 -13.05 -6.39
C VAL A 147 4.75 -13.87 -5.49
N LEU A 148 4.96 -13.41 -4.26
CA LEU A 148 5.73 -14.19 -3.29
C LEU A 148 4.84 -15.27 -2.67
N LEU A 149 5.28 -16.51 -2.72
CA LEU A 149 4.67 -17.63 -2.01
C LEU A 149 5.65 -18.18 -0.98
N LEU A 150 5.30 -18.06 0.30
CA LEU A 150 6.00 -18.78 1.37
C LEU A 150 5.37 -20.17 1.51
N TYR A 151 5.98 -21.15 0.86
CA TYR A 151 5.50 -22.53 0.83
C TYR A 151 6.20 -23.40 1.86
N GLY A 152 5.45 -24.32 2.45
CA GLY A 152 5.99 -25.36 3.35
C GLY A 152 4.91 -25.91 4.28
N ASP A 153 5.21 -27.05 4.89
CA ASP A 153 4.35 -27.73 5.84
C ASP A 153 4.06 -26.88 7.09
N GLY A 154 3.15 -27.30 7.93
CA GLY A 154 2.85 -26.60 9.19
C GLY A 154 4.07 -26.48 10.13
N HIS A 155 4.07 -25.47 10.99
CA HIS A 155 5.08 -25.24 12.04
C HIS A 155 6.52 -24.96 11.55
N ASN A 156 6.71 -24.47 10.35
CA ASN A 156 8.01 -24.19 9.74
C ASN A 156 8.41 -22.70 9.72
N GLY A 157 7.78 -21.88 10.54
CA GLY A 157 8.16 -20.46 10.70
C GLY A 157 7.46 -19.45 9.79
N LYS A 158 6.69 -19.85 8.77
CA LYS A 158 5.98 -18.89 7.87
C LYS A 158 5.22 -17.80 8.61
N SER A 159 4.51 -18.15 9.69
CA SER A 159 3.74 -17.19 10.49
C SER A 159 4.62 -16.13 11.14
N VAL A 160 5.84 -16.47 11.54
CA VAL A 160 6.77 -15.50 12.12
C VAL A 160 7.25 -14.50 11.06
N ILE A 161 7.56 -14.96 9.84
CA ILE A 161 7.88 -14.05 8.72
C ILE A 161 6.68 -13.14 8.44
N PHE A 162 5.46 -13.71 8.41
CA PHE A 162 4.24 -12.94 8.23
C PHE A 162 4.10 -11.85 9.29
N ASP A 163 4.26 -12.18 10.56
CA ASP A 163 4.14 -11.24 11.68
C ASP A 163 5.22 -10.16 11.64
N VAL A 164 6.48 -10.54 11.36
CA VAL A 164 7.59 -9.60 11.22
C VAL A 164 7.34 -8.61 10.07
N VAL A 165 6.90 -9.08 8.91
CA VAL A 165 6.62 -8.20 7.75
C VAL A 165 5.44 -7.27 8.05
N ASN A 166 4.38 -7.76 8.70
CA ASN A 166 3.26 -6.92 9.12
C ASN A 166 3.69 -5.81 10.09
N GLN A 167 4.53 -6.13 11.07
CA GLN A 167 5.05 -5.14 12.03
C GLN A 167 6.02 -4.16 11.37
N LEU A 168 6.87 -4.64 10.46
CA LEU A 168 7.83 -3.81 9.72
C LEU A 168 7.11 -2.77 8.86
N LEU A 169 6.08 -3.18 8.13
CA LEU A 169 5.34 -2.25 7.27
C LEU A 169 4.37 -1.37 8.06
N GLY A 170 3.80 -1.89 9.15
CA GLY A 170 2.75 -1.24 9.92
C GLY A 170 1.36 -1.43 9.30
N GLU A 171 0.34 -1.41 10.15
CA GLU A 171 -1.05 -1.76 9.79
C GLU A 171 -1.64 -0.93 8.65
N ASN A 172 -1.22 0.33 8.52
CA ASN A 172 -1.73 1.24 7.50
C ASN A 172 -1.14 0.99 6.10
N ASN A 173 -0.05 0.24 6.01
CA ASN A 173 0.70 0.05 4.77
C ASN A 173 0.59 -1.37 4.21
N ILE A 174 -0.16 -2.24 4.90
CA ILE A 174 -0.31 -3.65 4.52
C ILE A 174 -1.77 -4.09 4.62
N THR A 175 -2.18 -4.99 3.73
CA THR A 175 -3.44 -5.72 3.84
C THR A 175 -3.18 -7.22 3.95
N ASN A 176 -4.11 -7.95 4.57
CA ASN A 176 -3.99 -9.39 4.79
C ASN A 176 -5.15 -10.17 4.14
N LEU A 177 -5.49 -9.80 2.91
CA LEU A 177 -6.58 -10.42 2.17
C LEU A 177 -6.14 -11.75 1.58
N GLY A 178 -6.92 -12.79 1.85
CA GLY A 178 -6.76 -14.08 1.18
C GLY A 178 -7.20 -14.00 -0.29
N LEU A 179 -6.76 -14.98 -1.10
CA LEU A 179 -7.00 -14.99 -2.55
C LEU A 179 -8.49 -14.90 -2.93
N SER A 180 -9.36 -15.64 -2.24
CA SER A 180 -10.81 -15.58 -2.46
C SER A 180 -11.44 -14.21 -2.12
N ALA A 181 -10.88 -13.50 -1.15
CA ALA A 181 -11.34 -12.17 -0.79
C ALA A 181 -11.03 -11.13 -1.88
N LEU A 182 -9.92 -11.31 -2.61
CA LEU A 182 -9.52 -10.45 -3.72
C LEU A 182 -10.46 -10.53 -4.94
N SER A 183 -11.28 -11.58 -5.04
CA SER A 183 -12.31 -11.71 -6.09
C SER A 183 -13.42 -10.66 -5.95
N LYS A 184 -13.61 -10.10 -4.75
CA LYS A 184 -14.64 -9.08 -4.49
C LYS A 184 -14.08 -7.67 -4.74
N THR A 185 -14.80 -6.88 -5.54
CA THR A 185 -14.41 -5.50 -5.89
C THR A 185 -14.26 -4.60 -4.66
N GLU A 186 -15.11 -4.80 -3.66
CA GLU A 186 -15.09 -4.03 -2.41
C GLU A 186 -13.81 -4.25 -1.60
N ASN A 187 -13.32 -5.48 -1.55
CA ASN A 187 -12.11 -5.81 -0.81
C ASN A 187 -10.86 -5.27 -1.50
N ARG A 188 -10.84 -5.26 -2.83
CA ARG A 188 -9.69 -4.74 -3.60
C ARG A 188 -9.40 -3.27 -3.35
N CYS A 189 -10.40 -2.50 -2.94
CA CYS A 189 -10.24 -1.07 -2.63
C CYS A 189 -9.08 -0.81 -1.64
N GLY A 190 -8.88 -1.69 -0.66
CA GLY A 190 -7.79 -1.58 0.32
C GLY A 190 -6.39 -1.71 -0.29
N LEU A 191 -6.24 -2.40 -1.42
CA LEU A 191 -4.94 -2.57 -2.06
C LEU A 191 -4.35 -1.25 -2.57
N GLY A 192 -5.18 -0.29 -2.95
CA GLY A 192 -4.73 0.97 -3.56
C GLY A 192 -3.92 1.87 -2.63
N ASN A 193 -4.04 1.68 -1.33
CA ASN A 193 -3.33 2.47 -0.32
C ASN A 193 -2.26 1.67 0.43
N SER A 194 -2.02 0.42 0.03
CA SER A 194 -1.08 -0.47 0.71
C SER A 194 0.15 -0.73 -0.17
N LEU A 195 1.28 -1.01 0.47
CA LEU A 195 2.51 -1.44 -0.19
C LEU A 195 2.48 -2.92 -0.55
N LEU A 196 1.92 -3.72 0.34
CA LEU A 196 1.88 -5.17 0.25
C LEU A 196 0.51 -5.69 0.69
N ASN A 197 -0.01 -6.68 -0.03
CA ASN A 197 -1.02 -7.59 0.49
C ASN A 197 -0.36 -8.90 0.85
N PHE A 198 -0.31 -9.23 2.14
CA PHE A 198 0.24 -10.50 2.60
C PHE A 198 -0.88 -11.37 3.18
N GLY A 199 -1.43 -12.26 2.37
CA GLY A 199 -2.46 -13.20 2.82
C GLY A 199 -1.88 -14.30 3.71
N SER A 200 -2.52 -14.53 4.86
CA SER A 200 -2.09 -15.57 5.82
C SER A 200 -2.19 -17.00 5.27
N GLU A 201 -3.02 -17.21 4.28
CA GLU A 201 -3.17 -18.49 3.59
C GLU A 201 -3.71 -18.29 2.17
N ILE A 202 -3.13 -19.05 1.22
CA ILE A 202 -3.67 -19.12 -0.15
C ILE A 202 -4.75 -20.20 -0.19
N LYS A 203 -5.97 -19.83 0.10
CA LYS A 203 -7.16 -20.70 0.03
C LYS A 203 -8.23 -20.11 -0.86
N GLY A 204 -8.98 -20.99 -1.51
CA GLY A 204 -10.16 -20.65 -2.32
C GLY A 204 -9.84 -20.37 -3.78
N ASN A 205 -10.90 -20.28 -4.57
CA ASN A 205 -10.81 -20.00 -6.00
C ASN A 205 -10.75 -18.49 -6.22
N CYS A 206 -9.79 -18.05 -7.00
CA CYS A 206 -9.79 -16.75 -7.63
C CYS A 206 -9.84 -16.99 -9.14
N ASP A 207 -10.52 -16.11 -9.84
CA ASP A 207 -10.47 -16.08 -11.29
C ASP A 207 -9.00 -15.93 -11.74
N ALA A 208 -8.52 -16.86 -12.58
CA ALA A 208 -7.13 -16.90 -13.02
C ALA A 208 -6.73 -15.64 -13.77
N ASP A 209 -7.64 -15.04 -14.55
CA ASP A 209 -7.38 -13.80 -15.27
C ASP A 209 -7.27 -12.61 -14.30
N LEU A 210 -8.11 -12.56 -13.27
CA LEU A 210 -8.00 -11.56 -12.22
C LEU A 210 -6.69 -11.72 -11.44
N PHE A 211 -6.30 -12.94 -11.10
CA PHE A 211 -5.03 -13.20 -10.41
C PHE A 211 -3.83 -12.74 -11.25
N LYS A 212 -3.81 -13.07 -12.54
CA LYS A 212 -2.77 -12.61 -13.48
C LYS A 212 -2.70 -11.09 -13.54
N LYS A 213 -3.85 -10.39 -13.67
CA LYS A 213 -3.91 -8.93 -13.65
C LYS A 213 -3.36 -8.33 -12.36
N LEU A 214 -3.74 -8.90 -11.21
CA LEU A 214 -3.25 -8.45 -9.91
C LEU A 214 -1.73 -8.69 -9.77
N ALA A 215 -1.21 -9.82 -10.23
CA ALA A 215 0.21 -10.13 -10.20
C ALA A 215 1.06 -9.25 -11.13
N SER A 216 0.53 -8.93 -12.33
CA SER A 216 1.19 -8.07 -13.31
C SER A 216 1.08 -6.57 -13.01
N GLY A 217 0.23 -6.17 -12.05
CA GLY A 217 -0.02 -4.75 -11.75
C GLY A 217 -0.85 -4.04 -12.84
N GLU A 218 -1.68 -4.81 -13.58
CA GLU A 218 -2.62 -4.23 -14.54
C GLU A 218 -3.77 -3.51 -13.84
N PRO A 219 -4.42 -2.54 -14.51
CA PRO A 219 -5.58 -1.88 -13.97
C PRO A 219 -6.71 -2.88 -13.65
N VAL A 220 -7.26 -2.79 -12.44
CA VAL A 220 -8.34 -3.65 -11.98
C VAL A 220 -9.50 -2.83 -11.44
N GLU A 221 -10.69 -3.37 -11.54
CA GLU A 221 -11.88 -2.79 -10.94
C GLU A 221 -11.83 -2.91 -9.42
N ALA A 222 -12.13 -1.81 -8.73
CA ALA A 222 -12.36 -1.77 -7.30
C ALA A 222 -13.58 -0.91 -6.99
N ARG A 223 -14.16 -1.07 -5.80
CA ARG A 223 -15.36 -0.35 -5.41
C ARG A 223 -15.30 -0.01 -3.93
N ARG A 224 -15.60 1.24 -3.58
CA ARG A 224 -15.85 1.61 -2.19
C ARG A 224 -17.29 1.28 -1.82
N LEU A 225 -17.53 1.11 -0.53
CA LEU A 225 -18.87 0.87 -0.03
C LEU A 225 -19.79 2.04 -0.43
N TYR A 226 -20.94 1.73 -1.00
CA TYR A 226 -21.92 2.70 -1.50
C TYR A 226 -21.43 3.67 -2.60
N SER A 227 -20.38 3.32 -3.32
CA SER A 227 -19.83 4.13 -4.40
C SER A 227 -19.86 3.38 -5.73
N ASP A 228 -19.64 4.10 -6.83
CA ASP A 228 -19.45 3.49 -8.14
C ASP A 228 -18.13 2.73 -8.22
N VAL A 229 -18.07 1.80 -9.17
CA VAL A 229 -16.84 1.08 -9.51
C VAL A 229 -15.85 2.05 -10.14
N PHE A 230 -14.58 1.96 -9.76
CA PHE A 230 -13.49 2.71 -10.35
C PHE A 230 -12.36 1.77 -10.78
N ILE A 231 -11.51 2.25 -11.69
CA ILE A 231 -10.32 1.52 -12.11
C ILE A 231 -9.16 1.90 -11.20
N MET A 232 -8.67 0.92 -10.47
CA MET A 232 -7.53 1.06 -9.57
C MET A 232 -6.24 0.74 -10.30
N ARG A 233 -5.23 1.59 -10.09
CA ARG A 233 -3.87 1.46 -10.59
C ARG A 233 -2.89 1.58 -9.43
N ASN A 234 -1.64 1.13 -9.62
CA ASN A 234 -0.56 1.30 -8.62
C ASN A 234 -0.97 0.85 -7.21
N TYR A 235 -1.27 -0.43 -7.08
CA TYR A 235 -1.70 -1.06 -5.85
C TYR A 235 -0.65 -2.00 -5.26
N ALA A 236 -0.94 -2.54 -4.08
CA ALA A 236 -0.09 -3.43 -3.30
C ALA A 236 0.47 -4.62 -4.11
N ARG A 237 1.72 -4.97 -3.87
CA ARG A 237 2.30 -6.25 -4.30
C ARG A 237 1.63 -7.40 -3.54
N LEU A 238 1.71 -8.62 -4.08
CA LEU A 238 1.02 -9.77 -3.49
C LEU A 238 2.03 -10.77 -2.89
N ALA A 239 1.76 -11.18 -1.65
CA ALA A 239 2.43 -12.29 -1.00
C ALA A 239 1.40 -13.17 -0.29
N PHE A 240 1.66 -14.49 -0.21
CA PHE A 240 0.79 -15.43 0.47
C PHE A 240 1.60 -16.51 1.18
N ASN A 241 1.07 -16.98 2.31
CA ASN A 241 1.48 -18.25 2.88
C ASN A 241 0.75 -19.40 2.18
N ALA A 242 1.42 -20.50 1.93
CA ALA A 242 0.85 -21.69 1.32
C ALA A 242 1.34 -22.95 2.04
N ASN A 243 0.40 -23.82 2.45
CA ASN A 243 0.72 -25.19 2.90
C ASN A 243 0.56 -26.19 1.76
N VAL A 244 -0.26 -25.85 0.77
CA VAL A 244 -0.48 -26.61 -0.46
C VAL A 244 -0.47 -25.63 -1.61
N LEU A 245 0.28 -25.90 -2.65
CA LEU A 245 0.26 -25.07 -3.86
C LEU A 245 -1.09 -25.26 -4.57
N PRO A 246 -1.74 -24.18 -5.02
CA PRO A 246 -2.95 -24.28 -5.79
C PRO A 246 -2.71 -25.06 -7.08
N LYS A 247 -3.51 -26.10 -7.34
CA LYS A 247 -3.36 -26.96 -8.52
C LYS A 247 -3.52 -26.23 -9.85
N ASP A 248 -4.24 -25.10 -9.85
CA ASP A 248 -4.56 -24.35 -11.07
C ASP A 248 -3.51 -23.25 -11.41
N ILE A 249 -2.44 -23.13 -10.63
CA ILE A 249 -1.30 -22.23 -10.95
C ILE A 249 -0.26 -22.96 -11.83
N GLU A 250 -0.35 -24.27 -11.97
CA GLU A 250 0.57 -25.09 -12.76
C GLU A 250 0.20 -25.23 -14.25
N GLN A 251 -0.83 -24.53 -14.73
CA GLN A 251 -1.27 -24.59 -16.15
C GLN A 251 -0.96 -23.32 -16.93
#